data_2ed1a3be603d1297035ceb303c4ddb77
#
_entry.id   2ed1a3be603d1297035ceb303c4ddb77
#
_cell.length_a   1.000
_cell.length_b   1.000
_cell.length_c   1.000
_cell.angle_alpha   90.00
_cell.angle_beta   90.00
_cell.angle_gamma   90.00
#
_symmetry.space_group_name_H-M   'P 1'
#
loop_
_entity.id
_entity.type
_entity.pdbx_description
1 polymer ?
#
loop_
_entity_poly.entity_id
_entity_poly.type
_entity_poly.pdbx_seq_one_letter_code
_entity_poly.pdbx_strand_id
1 'polypeptide(L)'
;MATLCTLILPKFPQTRLTTRTRAVLTRDYKMKVPYELKQGQSRLFHKLPSGLNMEVLYQKGLQFSDPDEEQKRSHNPPLVFIHGSFHAAWCWAEHWLPFFSQNGYDCYALSLLGQGESDSPAAAVAGTLQTHAGDIADFIHKEIELPPVLLGHSFGGLIVQYYIANIRSEAVKGSDSENKSLLPSLAGAVLVCSVPPSGNSGLVWRYLFSKPIAAFKVTRSLAAKAFQNSLPLCKETFFSAAMDDQLVVRYQQLMTESSRMPLFDLRKLNASLPVPRLEDPAFKVLVVGAKDDFIVDIEGLNETGRFYDVPTVCIEGVAHDMMLDCSWTKGAQSILSWLNGLNKAGTQ
;
A
#
# COMPACT_ATOMS: atom_id res chain seq x y z
N MET A 1 -40.14 -29.23 56.67
CA MET A 1 -39.84 -29.73 55.30
C MET A 1 -39.51 -28.50 54.44
N ALA A 2 -38.25 -28.22 54.19
CA ALA A 2 -37.78 -27.09 53.43
C ALA A 2 -37.32 -27.61 52.03
N THR A 3 -37.99 -27.19 51.00
CA THR A 3 -37.71 -27.56 49.60
C THR A 3 -36.62 -26.61 49.06
N LEU A 4 -35.42 -27.14 48.81
CA LEU A 4 -34.35 -26.41 48.10
C LEU A 4 -34.71 -26.28 46.61
N CYS A 5 -34.81 -25.06 46.16
CA CYS A 5 -34.96 -24.73 44.74
C CYS A 5 -33.56 -24.52 44.15
N THR A 6 -33.09 -25.46 43.33
CA THR A 6 -31.77 -25.40 42.67
C THR A 6 -31.91 -24.55 41.42
N LEU A 7 -31.31 -23.35 41.42
CA LEU A 7 -31.18 -22.47 40.25
C LEU A 7 -30.12 -23.05 39.31
N ILE A 8 -30.57 -23.48 38.13
CA ILE A 8 -29.68 -23.88 37.03
C ILE A 8 -29.32 -22.62 36.24
N LEU A 9 -28.07 -22.16 36.34
CA LEU A 9 -27.50 -21.09 35.52
C LEU A 9 -27.13 -21.65 34.12
N PRO A 10 -27.45 -20.91 33.03
CA PRO A 10 -27.06 -21.33 31.71
C PRO A 10 -25.54 -21.22 31.54
N LYS A 11 -24.92 -22.29 31.01
CA LYS A 11 -23.52 -22.32 30.61
C LYS A 11 -23.36 -21.52 29.32
N PHE A 12 -22.69 -20.37 29.39
CA PHE A 12 -22.19 -19.68 28.22
C PHE A 12 -21.06 -20.49 27.55
N PRO A 13 -21.03 -20.58 26.20
CA PRO A 13 -19.93 -21.22 25.51
C PRO A 13 -18.67 -20.37 25.69
N GLN A 14 -17.64 -20.99 26.30
CA GLN A 14 -16.30 -20.40 26.34
C GLN A 14 -15.71 -20.42 24.92
N THR A 15 -15.74 -19.29 24.24
CA THR A 15 -14.92 -19.06 23.06
C THR A 15 -13.45 -19.14 23.50
N ARG A 16 -12.78 -20.23 23.10
CA ARG A 16 -11.32 -20.35 23.20
C ARG A 16 -10.70 -19.26 22.31
N LEU A 17 -10.30 -18.16 22.94
CA LEU A 17 -9.27 -17.30 22.38
C LEU A 17 -7.99 -18.14 22.27
N THR A 18 -7.69 -18.66 21.10
CA THR A 18 -6.37 -19.18 20.80
C THR A 18 -5.43 -17.99 20.66
N THR A 19 -4.89 -17.52 21.76
CA THR A 19 -3.67 -16.71 21.77
C THR A 19 -2.58 -17.58 21.16
N ARG A 20 -2.36 -17.44 19.85
CA ARG A 20 -1.13 -17.89 19.21
C ARG A 20 0.00 -17.04 19.78
N THR A 21 0.59 -17.47 20.88
CA THR A 21 1.93 -17.03 21.29
C THR A 21 2.88 -17.52 20.21
N ARG A 22 3.10 -16.68 19.20
CA ARG A 22 4.12 -16.93 18.19
C ARG A 22 5.47 -16.76 18.90
N ALA A 23 6.22 -17.86 19.03
CA ALA A 23 7.60 -17.81 19.47
C ALA A 23 8.31 -16.73 18.65
N VAL A 24 8.85 -15.71 19.34
CA VAL A 24 9.76 -14.74 18.73
C VAL A 24 11.04 -15.51 18.44
N LEU A 25 11.10 -16.14 17.26
CA LEU A 25 12.36 -16.61 16.72
C LEU A 25 13.22 -15.35 16.56
N THR A 26 14.37 -15.31 17.19
CA THR A 26 15.43 -14.31 16.94
C THR A 26 15.81 -14.42 15.48
N ARG A 27 15.16 -13.61 14.66
CA ARG A 27 15.42 -13.56 13.22
C ARG A 27 16.53 -12.55 12.98
N ASP A 28 17.56 -12.92 12.24
CA ASP A 28 18.57 -11.97 11.78
C ASP A 28 17.88 -10.91 10.92
N TYR A 29 17.93 -9.66 11.36
CA TYR A 29 17.36 -8.55 10.63
C TYR A 29 18.11 -8.36 9.31
N LYS A 30 17.37 -8.03 8.24
CA LYS A 30 17.92 -7.83 6.89
C LYS A 30 18.38 -6.40 6.65
N MET A 31 17.80 -5.44 7.36
CA MET A 31 18.29 -4.08 7.44
C MET A 31 19.35 -3.99 8.54
N LYS A 32 20.41 -3.20 8.33
CA LYS A 32 21.45 -2.94 9.35
C LYS A 32 20.84 -2.34 10.62
N VAL A 33 19.91 -1.39 10.43
CA VAL A 33 19.11 -0.79 11.48
C VAL A 33 17.66 -1.04 11.13
N PRO A 34 17.01 -2.05 11.74
CA PRO A 34 15.60 -2.33 11.48
C PRO A 34 14.74 -1.13 11.81
N TYR A 35 13.65 -0.93 11.04
CA TYR A 35 12.68 0.08 11.38
C TYR A 35 12.11 -0.16 12.78
N GLU A 36 12.21 0.85 13.65
CA GLU A 36 11.69 0.81 15.02
C GLU A 36 10.17 1.02 14.99
N LEU A 37 9.45 0.05 15.54
CA LEU A 37 7.99 0.09 15.58
C LEU A 37 7.50 1.15 16.56
N LYS A 38 6.50 1.92 16.15
CA LYS A 38 5.79 2.86 17.02
C LYS A 38 4.79 2.13 17.91
N GLN A 39 4.33 2.82 18.95
CA GLN A 39 3.34 2.28 19.87
C GLN A 39 2.09 1.77 19.11
N GLY A 40 1.65 0.57 19.42
CA GLY A 40 0.50 -0.08 18.79
C GLY A 40 0.80 -0.78 17.47
N GLN A 41 2.03 -0.66 16.93
CA GLN A 41 2.45 -1.38 15.75
C GLN A 41 3.02 -2.76 16.07
N SER A 42 2.82 -3.70 15.16
CA SER A 42 3.37 -5.05 15.22
C SER A 42 4.01 -5.43 13.89
N ARG A 43 5.06 -6.26 13.93
CA ARG A 43 5.69 -6.84 12.75
C ARG A 43 5.29 -8.30 12.64
N LEU A 44 4.71 -8.67 11.51
CA LEU A 44 4.33 -10.03 11.16
C LEU A 44 5.16 -10.49 9.96
N PHE A 45 5.21 -11.81 9.75
CA PHE A 45 5.80 -12.39 8.55
C PHE A 45 4.80 -13.36 7.95
N HIS A 46 4.31 -13.00 6.76
CA HIS A 46 3.40 -13.83 5.99
C HIS A 46 4.22 -14.78 5.11
N LYS A 47 3.94 -16.08 5.22
CA LYS A 47 4.60 -17.09 4.39
C LYS A 47 3.87 -17.24 3.06
N LEU A 48 4.56 -16.85 1.99
CA LEU A 48 4.07 -16.93 0.61
C LEU A 48 4.09 -18.38 0.08
N PRO A 49 3.33 -18.68 -0.99
CA PRO A 49 3.37 -19.99 -1.67
C PRO A 49 4.77 -20.36 -2.18
N SER A 50 5.61 -19.37 -2.51
CA SER A 50 7.02 -19.56 -2.88
C SER A 50 7.90 -20.09 -1.74
N GLY A 51 7.38 -20.14 -0.51
CA GLY A 51 8.12 -20.46 0.70
C GLY A 51 8.85 -19.27 1.33
N LEU A 52 8.93 -18.13 0.64
CA LEU A 52 9.53 -16.90 1.14
C LEU A 52 8.60 -16.22 2.15
N ASN A 53 9.17 -15.39 3.02
CA ASN A 53 8.40 -14.64 4.02
C ASN A 53 8.34 -13.16 3.61
N MET A 54 7.14 -12.63 3.61
CA MET A 54 6.84 -11.22 3.38
C MET A 54 6.60 -10.51 4.72
N GLU A 55 7.33 -9.43 4.99
CA GLU A 55 7.10 -8.57 6.15
C GLU A 55 5.79 -7.81 6.01
N VAL A 56 5.05 -7.74 7.11
CA VAL A 56 3.85 -6.93 7.25
C VAL A 56 3.95 -6.12 8.53
N LEU A 57 3.87 -4.80 8.43
CA LEU A 57 3.66 -3.94 9.57
C LEU A 57 2.16 -3.73 9.76
N TYR A 58 1.67 -4.07 10.93
CA TYR A 58 0.25 -4.06 11.28
C TYR A 58 -0.03 -3.09 12.41
N GLN A 59 -1.13 -2.36 12.30
CA GLN A 59 -1.67 -1.56 13.39
C GLN A 59 -3.19 -1.71 13.42
N LYS A 60 -3.70 -2.21 14.55
CA LYS A 60 -5.14 -2.41 14.74
C LYS A 60 -5.86 -1.07 14.88
N GLY A 61 -7.04 -0.98 14.31
CA GLY A 61 -7.95 0.14 14.50
C GLY A 61 -8.37 0.30 15.96
N LEU A 62 -8.43 1.54 16.43
CA LEU A 62 -8.94 1.81 17.77
C LEU A 62 -10.41 1.40 17.88
N GLN A 63 -10.72 0.71 18.95
CA GLN A 63 -12.09 0.44 19.35
C GLN A 63 -12.65 1.66 20.10
N PHE A 64 -13.88 2.00 19.82
CA PHE A 64 -14.55 3.14 20.45
C PHE A 64 -15.38 2.64 21.63
N SER A 65 -15.38 3.40 22.72
CA SER A 65 -16.17 3.06 23.93
C SER A 65 -17.68 3.32 23.76
N ASP A 66 -18.09 4.03 22.72
CA ASP A 66 -19.48 4.24 22.35
C ASP A 66 -19.96 3.07 21.47
N PRO A 67 -20.98 2.28 21.90
CA PRO A 67 -21.48 1.14 21.14
C PRO A 67 -21.97 1.49 19.73
N ASP A 68 -22.54 2.66 19.53
CA ASP A 68 -23.02 3.11 18.21
C ASP A 68 -21.87 3.47 17.27
N GLU A 69 -20.80 4.07 17.79
CA GLU A 69 -19.58 4.34 17.05
C GLU A 69 -18.78 3.05 16.79
N GLU A 70 -18.72 2.16 17.75
CA GLU A 70 -18.11 0.81 17.62
C GLU A 70 -18.81 0.02 16.51
N GLN A 71 -20.15 -0.01 16.51
CA GLN A 71 -20.95 -0.73 15.50
C GLN A 71 -20.77 -0.14 14.11
N LYS A 72 -20.70 1.18 13.96
CA LYS A 72 -20.43 1.82 12.66
C LYS A 72 -19.05 1.49 12.12
N ARG A 73 -18.04 1.38 12.97
CA ARG A 73 -16.63 1.24 12.59
C ARG A 73 -16.14 -0.20 12.61
N SER A 74 -16.85 -1.13 13.27
CA SER A 74 -16.59 -2.56 13.16
C SER A 74 -16.75 -3.12 11.74
N HIS A 75 -17.37 -2.32 10.85
CA HIS A 75 -17.57 -2.65 9.43
C HIS A 75 -16.62 -1.88 8.49
N ASN A 76 -15.66 -1.10 9.03
CA ASN A 76 -14.65 -0.46 8.20
C ASN A 76 -13.83 -1.50 7.45
N PRO A 77 -13.65 -1.36 6.12
CA PRO A 77 -12.79 -2.28 5.37
C PRO A 77 -11.35 -2.15 5.86
N PRO A 78 -10.60 -3.25 5.99
CA PRO A 78 -9.17 -3.20 6.26
C PRO A 78 -8.42 -2.42 5.17
N LEU A 79 -7.36 -1.71 5.56
CA LEU A 79 -6.50 -0.97 4.63
C LEU A 79 -5.20 -1.74 4.40
N VAL A 80 -4.89 -2.03 3.15
CA VAL A 80 -3.65 -2.70 2.75
C VAL A 80 -2.80 -1.76 1.91
N PHE A 81 -1.61 -1.45 2.40
CA PHE A 81 -0.71 -0.45 1.84
C PHE A 81 0.45 -1.09 1.09
N ILE A 82 0.66 -0.67 -0.16
CA ILE A 82 1.68 -1.18 -1.08
C ILE A 82 2.63 -0.04 -1.45
N HIS A 83 3.89 -0.16 -1.05
CA HIS A 83 4.91 0.85 -1.29
C HIS A 83 5.45 0.86 -2.73
N GLY A 84 6.12 1.96 -3.10
CA GLY A 84 6.84 2.11 -4.36
C GLY A 84 8.28 1.61 -4.33
N SER A 85 9.07 1.96 -5.36
CA SER A 85 10.51 1.67 -5.39
C SER A 85 11.24 2.38 -4.25
N PHE A 86 12.31 1.77 -3.77
CA PHE A 86 13.20 2.26 -2.72
C PHE A 86 12.59 2.30 -1.30
N HIS A 87 11.33 1.92 -1.15
CA HIS A 87 10.60 1.91 0.11
C HIS A 87 10.33 0.48 0.60
N ALA A 88 9.75 0.39 1.79
CA ALA A 88 9.19 -0.81 2.40
C ALA A 88 7.99 -0.39 3.28
N ALA A 89 7.40 -1.30 4.01
CA ALA A 89 6.24 -1.03 4.87
C ALA A 89 6.43 0.16 5.84
N TRP A 90 7.68 0.45 6.22
CA TRP A 90 8.00 1.54 7.14
C TRP A 90 7.51 2.92 6.68
N CYS A 91 7.46 3.18 5.36
CA CYS A 91 7.03 4.48 4.85
C CYS A 91 5.57 4.81 5.22
N TRP A 92 4.74 3.80 5.36
CA TRP A 92 3.37 3.92 5.82
C TRP A 92 3.26 3.97 7.35
N ALA A 93 4.14 3.21 8.03
CA ALA A 93 4.15 3.10 9.48
C ALA A 93 4.57 4.41 10.18
N GLU A 94 5.26 5.31 9.48
CA GLU A 94 5.66 6.62 10.03
C GLU A 94 4.47 7.46 10.45
N HIS A 95 3.46 7.58 9.59
CA HIS A 95 2.35 8.50 9.81
C HIS A 95 0.98 7.90 9.50
N TRP A 96 0.82 7.19 8.37
CA TRP A 96 -0.50 6.81 7.90
C TRP A 96 -1.09 5.63 8.65
N LEU A 97 -0.32 4.63 9.06
CA LEU A 97 -0.84 3.55 9.91
C LEU A 97 -1.42 4.11 11.22
N PRO A 98 -0.68 4.92 12.01
CA PRO A 98 -1.24 5.54 13.22
C PRO A 98 -2.48 6.40 12.95
N PHE A 99 -2.46 7.19 11.86
CA PHE A 99 -3.57 8.07 11.51
C PHE A 99 -4.85 7.29 11.21
N PHE A 100 -4.80 6.30 10.32
CA PHE A 100 -5.99 5.53 9.95
C PHE A 100 -6.43 4.58 11.07
N SER A 101 -5.49 4.02 11.84
CA SER A 101 -5.80 3.23 13.02
C SER A 101 -6.58 4.04 14.08
N GLN A 102 -6.19 5.29 14.34
CA GLN A 102 -6.93 6.20 15.21
C GLN A 102 -8.34 6.52 14.69
N ASN A 103 -8.58 6.36 13.39
CA ASN A 103 -9.87 6.51 12.76
C ASN A 103 -10.65 5.19 12.61
N GLY A 104 -10.22 4.13 13.32
CA GLY A 104 -10.92 2.85 13.41
C GLY A 104 -10.70 1.88 12.25
N TYR A 105 -9.62 2.04 11.47
CA TYR A 105 -9.26 1.13 10.39
C TYR A 105 -8.13 0.17 10.82
N ASP A 106 -8.29 -1.12 10.56
CA ASP A 106 -7.19 -2.07 10.63
C ASP A 106 -6.24 -1.84 9.45
N CYS A 107 -4.96 -1.62 9.74
CA CYS A 107 -3.97 -1.20 8.75
C CYS A 107 -2.85 -2.23 8.59
N TYR A 108 -2.59 -2.65 7.35
CA TYR A 108 -1.56 -3.61 7.00
C TYR A 108 -0.65 -3.01 5.92
N ALA A 109 0.61 -2.75 6.25
CA ALA A 109 1.60 -2.29 5.28
C ALA A 109 2.52 -3.46 4.90
N LEU A 110 2.56 -3.80 3.62
CA LEU A 110 3.36 -4.90 3.11
C LEU A 110 4.73 -4.38 2.67
N SER A 111 5.81 -5.08 3.05
CA SER A 111 7.11 -4.93 2.38
C SER A 111 7.18 -5.98 1.27
N LEU A 112 7.24 -5.55 0.02
CA LEU A 112 7.40 -6.45 -1.12
C LEU A 112 8.71 -7.24 -1.00
N LEU A 113 8.80 -8.41 -1.65
CA LEU A 113 10.02 -9.22 -1.61
C LEU A 113 11.26 -8.41 -1.98
N GLY A 114 12.37 -8.68 -1.30
CA GLY A 114 13.62 -7.93 -1.46
C GLY A 114 13.63 -6.54 -0.82
N GLN A 115 12.56 -6.13 -0.14
CA GLN A 115 12.44 -4.84 0.54
C GLN A 115 12.20 -5.05 2.05
N GLY A 116 12.62 -4.09 2.87
CA GLY A 116 12.46 -4.14 4.33
C GLY A 116 13.00 -5.45 4.92
N GLU A 117 12.24 -6.09 5.78
CA GLU A 117 12.58 -7.37 6.41
C GLU A 117 12.02 -8.60 5.63
N SER A 118 11.45 -8.40 4.43
CA SER A 118 11.00 -9.50 3.56
C SER A 118 12.16 -10.32 3.03
N ASP A 119 11.93 -11.59 2.71
CA ASP A 119 12.92 -12.43 2.04
C ASP A 119 13.22 -11.90 0.63
N SER A 120 14.40 -12.20 0.11
CA SER A 120 14.77 -11.88 -1.26
C SER A 120 14.66 -13.13 -2.14
N PRO A 121 14.01 -13.07 -3.30
CA PRO A 121 14.06 -14.16 -4.26
C PRO A 121 15.49 -14.34 -4.83
N ALA A 122 15.79 -15.53 -5.34
CA ALA A 122 17.10 -15.83 -5.97
C ALA A 122 17.22 -15.21 -7.39
N ALA A 123 16.39 -14.26 -7.74
CA ALA A 123 16.37 -13.54 -9.03
C ALA A 123 17.09 -12.19 -8.93
N ALA A 124 17.35 -11.56 -10.09
CA ALA A 124 17.96 -10.22 -10.13
C ALA A 124 17.00 -9.09 -9.73
N VAL A 125 15.69 -9.35 -9.73
CA VAL A 125 14.63 -8.40 -9.35
C VAL A 125 13.62 -9.08 -8.45
N ALA A 126 12.87 -8.31 -7.68
CA ALA A 126 11.91 -8.82 -6.71
C ALA A 126 10.73 -9.55 -7.36
N GLY A 127 10.29 -9.10 -8.53
CA GLY A 127 9.18 -9.77 -9.22
C GLY A 127 8.71 -9.08 -10.50
N THR A 128 7.49 -9.42 -10.88
CA THR A 128 6.70 -8.82 -11.97
C THR A 128 5.41 -8.25 -11.39
N LEU A 129 4.62 -7.52 -12.18
CA LEU A 129 3.27 -7.08 -11.73
C LEU A 129 2.43 -8.28 -11.29
N GLN A 130 2.49 -9.38 -12.04
CA GLN A 130 1.74 -10.60 -11.75
C GLN A 130 2.17 -11.25 -10.43
N THR A 131 3.49 -11.39 -10.18
CA THR A 131 3.97 -12.03 -8.95
C THR A 131 3.67 -11.18 -7.73
N HIS A 132 3.88 -9.85 -7.79
CA HIS A 132 3.54 -8.96 -6.69
C HIS A 132 2.04 -8.94 -6.39
N ALA A 133 1.18 -8.88 -7.43
CA ALA A 133 -0.27 -8.95 -7.24
C ALA A 133 -0.71 -10.30 -6.67
N GLY A 134 -0.06 -11.40 -7.07
CA GLY A 134 -0.28 -12.73 -6.52
C GLY A 134 0.11 -12.85 -5.05
N ASP A 135 1.25 -12.30 -4.66
CA ASP A 135 1.70 -12.28 -3.26
C ASP A 135 0.74 -11.47 -2.36
N ILE A 136 0.26 -10.32 -2.86
CA ILE A 136 -0.75 -9.50 -2.18
C ILE A 136 -2.08 -10.27 -2.06
N ALA A 137 -2.50 -10.95 -3.12
CA ALA A 137 -3.72 -11.75 -3.12
C ALA A 137 -3.66 -12.92 -2.14
N ASP A 138 -2.51 -13.61 -2.06
CA ASP A 138 -2.29 -14.69 -1.09
C ASP A 138 -2.37 -14.18 0.35
N PHE A 139 -1.79 -12.99 0.62
CA PHE A 139 -1.89 -12.33 1.92
C PHE A 139 -3.35 -11.98 2.25
N ILE A 140 -4.08 -11.33 1.34
CA ILE A 140 -5.48 -10.95 1.54
C ILE A 140 -6.32 -12.19 1.81
N HIS A 141 -6.17 -13.23 1.00
CA HIS A 141 -6.96 -14.45 1.12
C HIS A 141 -6.76 -15.19 2.46
N LYS A 142 -5.54 -15.13 3.02
CA LYS A 142 -5.20 -15.91 4.24
C LYS A 142 -5.32 -15.11 5.54
N GLU A 143 -5.15 -13.81 5.48
CA GLU A 143 -4.98 -13.00 6.70
C GLU A 143 -6.09 -11.95 6.87
N ILE A 144 -6.93 -11.71 5.86
CA ILE A 144 -7.96 -10.67 5.86
C ILE A 144 -9.34 -11.27 5.61
N GLU A 145 -10.29 -11.01 6.52
CA GLU A 145 -11.64 -11.59 6.45
C GLU A 145 -12.58 -10.77 5.55
N LEU A 146 -12.48 -9.45 5.59
CA LEU A 146 -13.32 -8.53 4.83
C LEU A 146 -12.61 -8.03 3.57
N PRO A 147 -13.32 -7.75 2.46
CA PRO A 147 -12.71 -7.12 1.29
C PRO A 147 -11.97 -5.84 1.70
N PRO A 148 -10.65 -5.72 1.47
CA PRO A 148 -9.88 -4.54 1.88
C PRO A 148 -9.98 -3.41 0.86
N VAL A 149 -9.54 -2.23 1.28
CA VAL A 149 -9.12 -1.16 0.36
C VAL A 149 -7.62 -1.29 0.15
N LEU A 150 -7.19 -1.39 -1.12
CA LEU A 150 -5.77 -1.36 -1.49
C LEU A 150 -5.30 0.08 -1.71
N LEU A 151 -4.22 0.47 -1.03
CA LEU A 151 -3.57 1.77 -1.23
C LEU A 151 -2.18 1.55 -1.84
N GLY A 152 -1.95 2.02 -3.07
CA GLY A 152 -0.66 1.84 -3.76
C GLY A 152 0.03 3.17 -4.05
N HIS A 153 1.31 3.29 -3.67
CA HIS A 153 2.16 4.45 -3.95
C HIS A 153 3.11 4.18 -5.11
N SER A 154 3.23 5.11 -6.04
CA SER A 154 4.21 5.05 -7.13
C SER A 154 4.09 3.75 -7.94
N PHE A 155 5.14 2.91 -8.03
CA PHE A 155 5.05 1.56 -8.61
C PHE A 155 4.12 0.61 -7.83
N GLY A 156 3.96 0.80 -6.53
CA GLY A 156 2.94 0.08 -5.76
C GLY A 156 1.53 0.38 -6.27
N GLY A 157 1.28 1.62 -6.73
CA GLY A 157 0.04 1.99 -7.41
C GLY A 157 -0.13 1.24 -8.74
N LEU A 158 0.93 1.05 -9.52
CA LEU A 158 0.88 0.26 -10.75
C LEU A 158 0.60 -1.24 -10.47
N ILE A 159 1.13 -1.78 -9.36
CA ILE A 159 0.79 -3.14 -8.89
C ILE A 159 -0.70 -3.23 -8.54
N VAL A 160 -1.23 -2.23 -7.83
CA VAL A 160 -2.67 -2.16 -7.49
C VAL A 160 -3.51 -2.05 -8.77
N GLN A 161 -3.11 -1.27 -9.76
CA GLN A 161 -3.79 -1.20 -11.06
C GLN A 161 -3.81 -2.55 -11.77
N TYR A 162 -2.67 -3.28 -11.75
CA TYR A 162 -2.62 -4.64 -12.29
C TYR A 162 -3.52 -5.60 -11.51
N TYR A 163 -3.57 -5.49 -10.18
CA TYR A 163 -4.48 -6.27 -9.34
C TYR A 163 -5.94 -6.02 -9.75
N ILE A 164 -6.35 -4.76 -9.86
CA ILE A 164 -7.70 -4.36 -10.29
C ILE A 164 -8.05 -4.98 -11.65
N ALA A 165 -7.15 -4.90 -12.63
CA ALA A 165 -7.37 -5.42 -13.97
C ALA A 165 -7.55 -6.95 -14.04
N ASN A 166 -7.15 -7.66 -12.98
CA ASN A 166 -7.20 -9.13 -12.91
C ASN A 166 -8.18 -9.66 -11.85
N ILE A 167 -8.97 -8.80 -11.21
CA ILE A 167 -10.10 -9.22 -10.38
C ILE A 167 -11.17 -9.78 -11.32
N ARG A 168 -11.63 -11.01 -11.08
CA ARG A 168 -12.79 -11.54 -11.83
C ARG A 168 -14.08 -10.89 -11.32
N SER A 169 -14.82 -10.28 -12.23
CA SER A 169 -16.24 -10.00 -12.01
C SER A 169 -17.00 -11.32 -11.90
N GLU A 170 -17.85 -11.48 -10.89
CA GLU A 170 -18.71 -12.67 -10.70
C GLU A 170 -19.65 -12.90 -11.89
N ALA A 171 -19.82 -11.91 -12.77
CA ALA A 171 -20.69 -11.98 -13.94
C ALA A 171 -20.21 -12.94 -15.04
N VAL A 172 -18.97 -13.44 -15.00
CA VAL A 172 -18.44 -14.38 -16.00
C VAL A 172 -18.42 -15.82 -15.45
N LYS A 173 -19.53 -16.28 -14.86
CA LYS A 173 -19.75 -17.69 -14.50
C LYS A 173 -20.17 -18.47 -15.76
N GLY A 174 -19.24 -18.83 -16.63
CA GLY A 174 -19.62 -19.61 -17.82
C GLY A 174 -18.51 -20.03 -18.79
N SER A 175 -17.25 -19.71 -18.55
CA SER A 175 -16.17 -20.21 -19.42
C SER A 175 -15.29 -21.21 -18.68
N ASP A 176 -15.19 -22.42 -19.24
CA ASP A 176 -14.40 -23.56 -18.78
C ASP A 176 -12.88 -23.34 -18.77
N SER A 177 -12.41 -22.32 -18.06
CA SER A 177 -10.97 -22.18 -17.78
C SER A 177 -10.69 -22.39 -16.29
N GLU A 178 -10.60 -23.66 -15.91
CA GLU A 178 -10.45 -24.17 -14.53
C GLU A 178 -9.16 -23.76 -13.80
N ASN A 179 -8.31 -22.84 -14.31
CA ASN A 179 -6.99 -22.62 -13.73
C ASN A 179 -6.48 -21.17 -13.68
N LYS A 180 -7.36 -20.14 -13.66
CA LYS A 180 -6.89 -18.79 -13.31
C LYS A 180 -7.19 -18.51 -11.84
N SER A 181 -6.12 -18.37 -11.04
CA SER A 181 -6.17 -17.90 -9.67
C SER A 181 -7.02 -16.61 -9.58
N LEU A 182 -8.16 -16.71 -8.89
CA LEU A 182 -9.05 -15.59 -8.63
C LEU A 182 -8.40 -14.67 -7.62
N LEU A 183 -8.13 -13.42 -8.01
CA LEU A 183 -7.71 -12.41 -7.04
C LEU A 183 -8.91 -12.05 -6.14
N PRO A 184 -8.72 -11.94 -4.82
CA PRO A 184 -9.76 -11.52 -3.89
C PRO A 184 -10.41 -10.19 -4.28
N SER A 185 -11.71 -10.05 -3.99
CA SER A 185 -12.47 -8.81 -4.19
C SER A 185 -11.97 -7.70 -3.28
N LEU A 186 -12.21 -6.45 -3.68
CA LEU A 186 -11.83 -5.24 -2.96
C LEU A 186 -13.06 -4.43 -2.56
N ALA A 187 -12.99 -3.73 -1.43
CA ALA A 187 -13.93 -2.68 -1.07
C ALA A 187 -13.65 -1.36 -1.82
N GLY A 188 -12.40 -1.16 -2.27
CA GLY A 188 -11.98 0.01 -3.00
C GLY A 188 -10.49 -0.01 -3.31
N ALA A 189 -10.04 1.01 -4.06
CA ALA A 189 -8.62 1.21 -4.32
C ALA A 189 -8.23 2.70 -4.28
N VAL A 190 -7.03 3.00 -3.77
CA VAL A 190 -6.47 4.35 -3.75
C VAL A 190 -5.10 4.34 -4.41
N LEU A 191 -4.95 5.15 -5.44
CA LEU A 191 -3.71 5.32 -6.19
C LEU A 191 -3.04 6.62 -5.78
N VAL A 192 -1.93 6.53 -5.04
CA VAL A 192 -1.21 7.66 -4.44
C VAL A 192 0.05 7.95 -5.23
N CYS A 193 0.16 9.11 -5.88
CA CYS A 193 1.30 9.48 -6.73
C CYS A 193 1.71 8.31 -7.64
N SER A 194 0.70 7.59 -8.16
CA SER A 194 0.87 6.31 -8.85
C SER A 194 1.48 6.50 -10.23
N VAL A 195 2.40 5.63 -10.61
CA VAL A 195 2.80 5.46 -12.00
C VAL A 195 1.54 5.21 -12.84
N PRO A 196 1.34 5.93 -13.97
CA PRO A 196 0.15 5.78 -14.79
C PRO A 196 0.06 4.38 -15.46
N PRO A 197 -1.14 3.98 -15.91
CA PRO A 197 -1.37 2.65 -16.50
C PRO A 197 -0.53 2.36 -17.75
N SER A 198 -0.11 3.40 -18.49
CA SER A 198 0.83 3.26 -19.60
C SER A 198 2.29 3.07 -19.18
N GLY A 199 2.59 3.22 -17.88
CA GLY A 199 3.93 3.13 -17.32
C GLY A 199 4.73 4.43 -17.38
N ASN A 200 6.05 4.33 -17.19
CA ASN A 200 6.95 5.48 -17.11
C ASN A 200 7.33 6.09 -18.45
N SER A 201 7.10 5.40 -19.57
CA SER A 201 7.62 5.82 -20.89
C SER A 201 7.11 7.21 -21.27
N GLY A 202 5.82 7.48 -21.09
CA GLY A 202 5.21 8.79 -21.36
C GLY A 202 5.78 9.90 -20.47
N LEU A 203 6.00 9.62 -19.18
CA LEU A 203 6.62 10.56 -18.25
C LEU A 203 8.04 10.92 -18.69
N VAL A 204 8.87 9.92 -19.00
CA VAL A 204 10.27 10.12 -19.43
C VAL A 204 10.32 10.97 -20.71
N TRP A 205 9.50 10.66 -21.72
CA TRP A 205 9.44 11.43 -22.96
C TRP A 205 8.97 12.87 -22.74
N ARG A 206 7.91 13.09 -21.93
CA ARG A 206 7.45 14.45 -21.62
C ARG A 206 8.54 15.28 -20.94
N TYR A 207 9.22 14.72 -19.95
CA TYR A 207 10.32 15.41 -19.26
C TYR A 207 11.50 15.69 -20.21
N LEU A 208 11.85 14.75 -21.07
CA LEU A 208 12.96 14.91 -22.00
C LEU A 208 12.72 16.09 -22.97
N PHE A 209 11.50 16.27 -23.44
CA PHE A 209 11.16 17.34 -24.39
C PHE A 209 10.79 18.66 -23.71
N SER A 210 10.06 18.63 -22.58
CA SER A 210 9.57 19.85 -21.94
C SER A 210 10.50 20.40 -20.86
N LYS A 211 11.24 19.52 -20.16
CA LYS A 211 12.09 19.86 -19.01
C LYS A 211 13.38 19.01 -19.00
N PRO A 212 14.30 19.18 -19.98
CA PRO A 212 15.46 18.28 -20.15
C PRO A 212 16.37 18.25 -18.92
N ILE A 213 16.54 19.37 -18.21
CA ILE A 213 17.34 19.42 -16.96
C ILE A 213 16.67 18.58 -15.86
N ALA A 214 15.34 18.69 -15.73
CA ALA A 214 14.59 17.87 -14.78
C ALA A 214 14.64 16.39 -15.15
N ALA A 215 14.48 16.04 -16.43
CA ALA A 215 14.64 14.68 -16.94
C ALA A 215 16.01 14.08 -16.56
N PHE A 216 17.07 14.83 -16.78
CA PHE A 216 18.43 14.40 -16.41
C PHE A 216 18.56 14.18 -14.88
N LYS A 217 18.05 15.12 -14.07
CA LYS A 217 18.07 15.01 -12.61
C LYS A 217 17.30 13.79 -12.12
N VAL A 218 16.05 13.58 -12.61
CA VAL A 218 15.22 12.41 -12.23
C VAL A 218 15.93 11.11 -12.63
N THR A 219 16.42 11.03 -13.86
CA THR A 219 17.11 9.83 -14.33
C THR A 219 18.37 9.55 -13.49
N ARG A 220 19.17 10.56 -13.21
CA ARG A 220 20.36 10.44 -12.35
C ARG A 220 19.96 10.04 -10.92
N SER A 221 18.92 10.66 -10.38
CA SER A 221 18.46 10.38 -9.02
C SER A 221 17.99 8.94 -8.89
N LEU A 222 17.09 8.50 -9.76
CA LEU A 222 16.42 7.19 -9.63
C LEU A 222 17.22 6.04 -10.25
N ALA A 223 17.66 6.16 -11.51
CA ALA A 223 18.33 5.07 -12.20
C ALA A 223 19.75 4.83 -11.68
N ALA A 224 20.50 5.90 -11.38
CA ALA A 224 21.83 5.81 -10.76
C ALA A 224 21.78 5.78 -9.24
N LYS A 225 20.61 5.84 -8.62
CA LYS A 225 20.41 5.93 -7.15
C LYS A 225 21.21 7.06 -6.49
N ALA A 226 21.45 8.16 -7.22
CA ALA A 226 22.29 9.24 -6.73
C ALA A 226 21.68 9.98 -5.53
N PHE A 227 20.35 9.87 -5.33
CA PHE A 227 19.67 10.37 -4.13
C PHE A 227 20.22 9.74 -2.84
N GLN A 228 20.75 8.52 -2.89
CA GLN A 228 21.29 7.83 -1.71
C GLN A 228 22.54 8.54 -1.12
N ASN A 229 23.26 9.29 -1.95
CA ASN A 229 24.52 9.96 -1.59
C ASN A 229 24.44 11.50 -1.68
N SER A 230 23.28 12.06 -1.97
CA SER A 230 23.07 13.51 -2.10
C SER A 230 21.77 13.92 -1.44
N LEU A 231 21.89 14.57 -0.27
CA LEU A 231 20.71 15.06 0.45
C LEU A 231 19.88 16.06 -0.37
N PRO A 232 20.47 17.06 -1.05
CA PRO A 232 19.67 17.97 -1.88
C PRO A 232 18.91 17.24 -2.99
N LEU A 233 19.54 16.23 -3.62
CA LEU A 233 18.89 15.47 -4.67
C LEU A 233 17.81 14.54 -4.11
N CYS A 234 17.99 13.95 -2.94
CA CYS A 234 16.98 13.18 -2.25
C CYS A 234 15.76 14.06 -1.94
N LYS A 235 15.98 15.22 -1.34
CA LYS A 235 14.92 16.16 -1.01
C LYS A 235 14.17 16.61 -2.26
N GLU A 236 14.87 17.07 -3.30
CA GLU A 236 14.24 17.52 -4.57
C GLU A 236 13.45 16.39 -5.27
N THR A 237 13.89 15.14 -5.12
CA THR A 237 13.26 14.01 -5.81
C THR A 237 11.96 13.56 -5.13
N PHE A 238 11.94 13.47 -3.80
CA PHE A 238 10.88 12.80 -3.06
C PHE A 238 10.04 13.72 -2.19
N PHE A 239 10.57 14.86 -1.75
CA PHE A 239 9.97 15.70 -0.72
C PHE A 239 9.75 17.12 -1.19
N SER A 240 8.81 17.81 -0.55
CA SER A 240 8.59 19.23 -0.74
C SER A 240 9.78 20.06 -0.20
N ALA A 241 9.92 21.29 -0.71
CA ALA A 241 10.98 22.19 -0.28
C ALA A 241 10.93 22.53 1.23
N ALA A 242 9.71 22.44 1.83
CA ALA A 242 9.47 22.72 3.24
C ALA A 242 9.89 21.57 4.18
N MET A 243 10.26 20.41 3.63
CA MET A 243 10.63 19.24 4.43
C MET A 243 11.88 19.49 5.26
N ASP A 244 11.87 19.06 6.51
CA ASP A 244 13.02 19.16 7.42
C ASP A 244 14.19 18.28 6.95
N ASP A 245 15.40 18.85 6.90
CA ASP A 245 16.56 18.14 6.38
C ASP A 245 16.99 16.94 7.25
N GLN A 246 16.74 16.97 8.55
CA GLN A 246 17.03 15.82 9.44
C GLN A 246 16.10 14.65 9.15
N LEU A 247 14.84 14.94 8.87
CA LEU A 247 13.88 13.89 8.43
C LEU A 247 14.26 13.37 7.05
N VAL A 248 14.69 14.22 6.13
CA VAL A 248 15.17 13.76 4.81
C VAL A 248 16.37 12.83 4.95
N VAL A 249 17.36 13.17 5.82
CA VAL A 249 18.50 12.28 6.11
C VAL A 249 18.04 10.92 6.63
N ARG A 250 17.12 10.92 7.58
CA ARG A 250 16.58 9.69 8.16
C ARG A 250 15.86 8.83 7.11
N TYR A 251 15.01 9.44 6.28
CA TYR A 251 14.29 8.70 5.24
C TYR A 251 15.21 8.25 4.12
N GLN A 252 16.21 9.05 3.74
CA GLN A 252 17.25 8.67 2.79
C GLN A 252 18.00 7.40 3.25
N GLN A 253 18.33 7.32 4.55
CA GLN A 253 18.96 6.14 5.13
C GLN A 253 18.04 4.93 5.09
N LEU A 254 16.77 5.07 5.50
CA LEU A 254 15.78 4.00 5.45
C LEU A 254 15.56 3.48 4.02
N MET A 255 15.44 4.37 3.02
CA MET A 255 15.34 4.00 1.60
C MET A 255 16.59 3.24 1.12
N THR A 256 17.77 3.66 1.57
CA THR A 256 19.04 3.04 1.17
C THR A 256 19.16 1.62 1.73
N GLU A 257 18.77 1.42 2.98
CA GLU A 257 18.92 0.14 3.67
C GLU A 257 17.80 -0.85 3.36
N SER A 258 16.57 -0.36 3.17
CA SER A 258 15.41 -1.22 2.96
C SER A 258 15.29 -1.78 1.53
N SER A 259 15.85 -1.10 0.53
CA SER A 259 15.72 -1.50 -0.88
C SER A 259 16.94 -2.27 -1.36
N ARG A 260 16.93 -3.59 -1.16
CA ARG A 260 18.08 -4.46 -1.47
C ARG A 260 18.16 -4.88 -2.94
N MET A 261 17.03 -4.86 -3.66
CA MET A 261 16.97 -5.21 -5.07
C MET A 261 15.89 -4.40 -5.80
N PRO A 262 15.99 -4.24 -7.13
CA PRO A 262 14.94 -3.60 -7.92
C PRO A 262 13.62 -4.36 -7.81
N LEU A 263 12.48 -3.63 -7.77
CA LEU A 263 11.15 -4.25 -7.80
C LEU A 263 10.89 -4.98 -9.11
N PHE A 264 11.34 -4.38 -10.23
CA PHE A 264 11.07 -4.86 -11.59
C PHE A 264 12.30 -4.83 -12.50
N ASP A 265 12.33 -5.71 -13.47
CA ASP A 265 13.03 -5.50 -14.73
C ASP A 265 12.21 -4.53 -15.58
N LEU A 266 12.69 -3.29 -15.73
CA LEU A 266 11.95 -2.23 -16.42
C LEU A 266 11.68 -2.54 -17.90
N ARG A 267 12.53 -3.34 -18.57
CA ARG A 267 12.30 -3.74 -19.95
C ARG A 267 11.11 -4.69 -20.07
N LYS A 268 11.06 -5.69 -19.18
CA LYS A 268 9.95 -6.64 -19.11
C LYS A 268 8.67 -5.97 -18.65
N LEU A 269 8.78 -5.06 -17.68
CA LEU A 269 7.63 -4.26 -17.23
C LEU A 269 7.04 -3.46 -18.39
N ASN A 270 7.85 -2.69 -19.13
CA ASN A 270 7.38 -1.89 -20.26
C ASN A 270 6.75 -2.75 -21.38
N ALA A 271 7.23 -3.98 -21.57
CA ALA A 271 6.65 -4.91 -22.54
C ALA A 271 5.27 -5.46 -22.09
N SER A 272 4.93 -5.38 -20.81
CA SER A 272 3.64 -5.82 -20.25
C SER A 272 2.61 -4.69 -20.10
N LEU A 273 2.96 -3.47 -20.48
CA LEU A 273 2.09 -2.29 -20.39
C LEU A 273 1.50 -1.94 -21.77
N PRO A 274 0.38 -1.23 -21.83
CA PRO A 274 -0.39 -0.68 -20.70
C PRO A 274 -1.13 -1.76 -19.89
N VAL A 275 -1.46 -1.43 -18.63
CA VAL A 275 -2.35 -2.27 -17.81
C VAL A 275 -3.71 -2.39 -18.50
N PRO A 276 -4.30 -3.59 -18.61
CA PRO A 276 -5.64 -3.74 -19.17
C PRO A 276 -6.69 -2.98 -18.35
N ARG A 277 -7.66 -2.38 -19.02
CA ARG A 277 -8.79 -1.73 -18.34
C ARG A 277 -9.80 -2.78 -17.91
N LEU A 278 -10.23 -2.72 -16.64
CA LEU A 278 -11.39 -3.44 -16.18
C LEU A 278 -12.64 -2.60 -16.54
N GLU A 279 -13.55 -3.18 -17.29
CA GLU A 279 -14.84 -2.56 -17.55
C GLU A 279 -15.73 -2.73 -16.32
N ASP A 280 -16.26 -1.61 -15.81
CA ASP A 280 -17.21 -1.54 -14.69
C ASP A 280 -16.75 -2.28 -13.41
N PRO A 281 -15.73 -1.76 -12.69
CA PRO A 281 -15.34 -2.33 -11.42
C PRO A 281 -16.47 -2.16 -10.38
N ALA A 282 -16.80 -3.25 -9.69
CA ALA A 282 -17.83 -3.26 -8.63
C ALA A 282 -17.44 -2.41 -7.39
N PHE A 283 -16.32 -1.71 -7.42
CA PHE A 283 -15.79 -0.90 -6.33
C PHE A 283 -15.26 0.44 -6.85
N LYS A 284 -15.12 1.43 -5.94
CA LYS A 284 -14.65 2.77 -6.29
C LYS A 284 -13.14 2.88 -6.26
N VAL A 285 -12.60 3.73 -7.15
CA VAL A 285 -11.17 4.09 -7.20
C VAL A 285 -11.00 5.57 -6.86
N LEU A 286 -10.01 5.89 -6.01
CA LEU A 286 -9.56 7.25 -5.75
C LEU A 286 -8.17 7.43 -6.34
N VAL A 287 -7.96 8.51 -7.11
CA VAL A 287 -6.66 8.88 -7.68
C VAL A 287 -6.19 10.18 -7.03
N VAL A 288 -5.11 10.08 -6.24
CA VAL A 288 -4.52 11.21 -5.49
C VAL A 288 -3.09 11.42 -5.95
N GLY A 289 -2.74 12.65 -6.27
CA GLY A 289 -1.37 13.05 -6.63
C GLY A 289 -0.95 14.29 -5.87
N ALA A 290 0.30 14.66 -6.03
CA ALA A 290 0.94 15.81 -5.40
C ALA A 290 1.34 16.84 -6.45
N LYS A 291 1.13 18.11 -6.16
CA LYS A 291 1.44 19.20 -7.11
C LYS A 291 2.93 19.37 -7.33
N ASP A 292 3.71 19.15 -6.27
CA ASP A 292 5.17 19.29 -6.29
C ASP A 292 5.87 17.96 -6.57
N ASP A 293 5.14 16.97 -7.10
CA ASP A 293 5.68 15.66 -7.47
C ASP A 293 6.66 15.80 -8.65
N PHE A 294 7.92 15.45 -8.40
CA PHE A 294 8.99 15.51 -9.37
C PHE A 294 9.12 14.23 -10.21
N ILE A 295 8.42 13.16 -9.83
CA ILE A 295 8.48 11.84 -10.47
C ILE A 295 7.24 11.62 -11.34
N VAL A 296 6.05 11.80 -10.78
CA VAL A 296 4.76 11.65 -11.49
C VAL A 296 4.11 13.02 -11.63
N ASP A 297 4.20 13.59 -12.82
CA ASP A 297 3.65 14.91 -13.11
C ASP A 297 2.11 14.92 -13.14
N ILE A 298 1.54 16.11 -13.20
CA ILE A 298 0.08 16.31 -13.26
C ILE A 298 -0.56 15.60 -14.46
N GLU A 299 0.17 15.44 -15.57
CA GLU A 299 -0.33 14.73 -16.74
C GLU A 299 -0.43 13.23 -16.50
N GLY A 300 0.55 12.64 -15.77
CA GLY A 300 0.49 11.25 -15.33
C GLY A 300 -0.65 10.99 -14.35
N LEU A 301 -0.88 11.93 -13.43
CA LEU A 301 -2.04 11.90 -12.53
C LEU A 301 -3.36 11.93 -13.33
N ASN A 302 -3.49 12.87 -14.26
CA ASN A 302 -4.68 13.02 -15.10
C ASN A 302 -4.89 11.83 -16.06
N GLU A 303 -3.81 11.22 -16.55
CA GLU A 303 -3.89 9.99 -17.34
C GLU A 303 -4.54 8.87 -16.52
N THR A 304 -4.09 8.69 -15.29
CA THR A 304 -4.66 7.68 -14.37
C THR A 304 -6.13 7.97 -14.06
N GLY A 305 -6.50 9.23 -13.83
CA GLY A 305 -7.90 9.62 -13.61
C GLY A 305 -8.79 9.30 -14.82
N ARG A 306 -8.35 9.66 -16.02
CA ARG A 306 -9.06 9.34 -17.30
C ARG A 306 -9.19 7.83 -17.51
N PHE A 307 -8.16 7.07 -17.16
CA PHE A 307 -8.19 5.61 -17.31
C PHE A 307 -9.28 4.96 -16.47
N TYR A 308 -9.51 5.44 -15.24
CA TYR A 308 -10.55 4.93 -14.33
C TYR A 308 -11.86 5.70 -14.41
N ASP A 309 -11.96 6.73 -15.24
CA ASP A 309 -13.12 7.63 -15.34
C ASP A 309 -13.51 8.25 -13.99
N VAL A 310 -12.51 8.72 -13.25
CA VAL A 310 -12.69 9.38 -11.95
C VAL A 310 -11.99 10.73 -11.91
N PRO A 311 -12.52 11.70 -11.14
CA PRO A 311 -11.81 12.94 -10.88
C PRO A 311 -10.54 12.69 -10.09
N THR A 312 -9.48 13.43 -10.40
CA THR A 312 -8.21 13.37 -9.68
C THR A 312 -8.18 14.38 -8.53
N VAL A 313 -7.54 14.01 -7.44
CA VAL A 313 -7.26 14.92 -6.32
C VAL A 313 -5.77 15.26 -6.34
N CYS A 314 -5.44 16.53 -6.62
CA CYS A 314 -4.07 17.02 -6.60
C CYS A 314 -3.82 17.83 -5.31
N ILE A 315 -2.92 17.37 -4.46
CA ILE A 315 -2.61 17.99 -3.16
C ILE A 315 -1.48 19.03 -3.33
N GLU A 316 -1.73 20.26 -2.92
CA GLU A 316 -0.75 21.34 -2.98
C GLU A 316 0.21 21.34 -1.79
N GLY A 317 1.50 21.68 -2.04
CA GLY A 317 2.55 21.75 -1.02
C GLY A 317 2.94 20.39 -0.47
N VAL A 318 2.84 19.35 -1.30
CA VAL A 318 3.25 17.98 -1.04
C VAL A 318 3.98 17.47 -2.28
N ALA A 319 5.01 16.65 -2.08
CA ALA A 319 5.76 16.03 -3.17
C ALA A 319 5.45 14.53 -3.30
N HIS A 320 6.33 13.79 -4.00
CA HIS A 320 6.10 12.40 -4.39
C HIS A 320 5.82 11.47 -3.20
N ASP A 321 6.65 11.54 -2.16
CA ASP A 321 6.49 10.73 -0.95
C ASP A 321 5.45 11.34 0.00
N MET A 322 4.22 11.51 -0.51
CA MET A 322 3.12 12.16 0.18
C MET A 322 2.93 11.68 1.63
N MET A 323 3.12 10.38 1.89
CA MET A 323 2.93 9.77 3.21
C MET A 323 4.04 10.12 4.22
N LEU A 324 5.16 10.64 3.73
CA LEU A 324 6.34 11.03 4.54
C LEU A 324 6.58 12.54 4.56
N ASP A 325 5.96 13.29 3.66
CA ASP A 325 6.14 14.75 3.54
C ASP A 325 5.66 15.49 4.80
N CYS A 326 6.19 16.69 5.06
CA CYS A 326 5.77 17.49 6.23
C CYS A 326 4.28 17.83 6.25
N SER A 327 3.61 17.85 5.10
CA SER A 327 2.17 18.06 4.95
C SER A 327 1.39 16.76 4.68
N TRP A 328 1.90 15.59 5.08
CA TRP A 328 1.30 14.27 4.87
C TRP A 328 -0.19 14.17 5.29
N THR A 329 -0.60 14.96 6.28
CA THR A 329 -1.98 14.99 6.79
C THR A 329 -3.00 15.38 5.73
N LYS A 330 -2.62 16.23 4.75
CA LYS A 330 -3.52 16.66 3.67
C LYS A 330 -3.95 15.46 2.81
N GLY A 331 -2.99 14.62 2.42
CA GLY A 331 -3.27 13.40 1.68
C GLY A 331 -4.08 12.40 2.49
N ALA A 332 -3.67 12.16 3.75
CA ALA A 332 -4.37 11.26 4.66
C ALA A 332 -5.83 11.68 4.92
N GLN A 333 -6.10 12.96 5.13
CA GLN A 333 -7.47 13.50 5.33
C GLN A 333 -8.32 13.39 4.06
N SER A 334 -7.76 13.63 2.88
CA SER A 334 -8.44 13.44 1.61
C SER A 334 -8.90 12.01 1.42
N ILE A 335 -8.00 11.05 1.70
CA ILE A 335 -8.30 9.62 1.64
C ILE A 335 -9.35 9.23 2.69
N LEU A 336 -9.22 9.70 3.93
CA LEU A 336 -10.19 9.44 5.00
C LEU A 336 -11.59 9.94 4.64
N SER A 337 -11.68 11.14 4.05
CA SER A 337 -12.95 11.69 3.57
C SER A 337 -13.61 10.80 2.51
N TRP A 338 -12.80 10.26 1.59
CA TRP A 338 -13.28 9.35 0.57
C TRP A 338 -13.71 7.98 1.17
N LEU A 339 -12.93 7.41 2.10
CA LEU A 339 -13.28 6.18 2.82
C LEU A 339 -14.61 6.30 3.56
N ASN A 340 -14.85 7.42 4.23
CA ASN A 340 -16.14 7.70 4.89
C ASN A 340 -17.31 7.78 3.89
N GLY A 341 -17.04 8.12 2.64
CA GLY A 341 -18.02 8.12 1.55
C GLY A 341 -18.33 6.72 1.00
N LEU A 342 -17.41 5.76 1.13
CA LEU A 342 -17.65 4.35 0.77
C LEU A 342 -18.68 3.72 1.72
N ASN A 343 -18.50 3.93 3.01
CA ASN A 343 -19.36 3.33 4.06
C ASN A 343 -20.81 3.82 3.99
N LYS A 344 -21.06 5.05 3.51
CA LYS A 344 -22.42 5.60 3.36
C LYS A 344 -23.17 5.01 2.15
N ALA A 345 -22.49 4.54 1.14
CA ALA A 345 -23.11 3.98 -0.06
C ALA A 345 -23.51 2.49 0.11
N GLY A 346 -22.97 1.79 1.09
CA GLY A 346 -23.31 0.39 1.41
C GLY A 346 -24.52 0.23 2.33
N THR A 347 -25.09 1.32 2.83
CA THR A 347 -26.26 1.33 3.75
C THR A 347 -27.57 1.78 3.08
N GLN A 348 -27.58 1.92 1.77
CA GLN A 348 -28.81 2.11 0.95
C GLN A 348 -29.04 0.84 0.14
#